data_c0d8cab4d471c5f01c22391e09f44443
#
_entry.id   c0d8cab4d471c5f01c22391e09f44443
#
_cell.length_a   1.000
_cell.length_b   1.000
_cell.length_c   1.000
_cell.angle_alpha   90.00
_cell.angle_beta   90.00
_cell.angle_gamma   90.00
#
_symmetry.space_group_name_H-M   'P 1'
#
loop_
_entity.id
_entity.type
_entity.pdbx_description
1 polymer ?
#
loop_
_entity_poly.entity_id
_entity_poly.type
_entity_poly.pdbx_seq_one_letter_code
_entity_poly.pdbx_strand_id
1 'polypeptide(L)'
;MNLWHTKGFKWKIILSVLVFLLGLVCSTVFSVRIHQNALEARREKAQLNATTYANYLIEDFSQAIGVTDSLEQILISEDGQCKRFEAVAQNLYSSVLQSIQLAPNGVVTDIYPAAGNENGKIDLFRDESRSKICRYGRDNNVVTLQGPFPLRQGGSGIAVRNPVYLADETGQETFWGFTVVILRVPEVFARSTQALERFGYDYRLSKSTAPLGDDYEEVASSGQALTDPVSYTFPLDGTNSTWKLEVMPKGGWQQADPALGFFCAVSLVLLLALILALALIGMREQKNVFRHLATTDPLTGLLNRKGFDEALQAYLSKHAEAQCVGVLLDIDNFKSINDVYGHAIGDQALRQLAESMHAHFPTDSILGRNGGDEFCLILKNCTSQSAAERIQAFTEERRTFWYEGVEHPFTLSVGYAELSAADAGRTPALLLSKADLALYEVKLRGKRGCLAYSEDLQLRVRTHLGFALQDISQHLPGAFLIYKADRVNDELLFANREMVRFVGCTDLEDLLAFTDRSFRNLIHPDEREAVERSIWAQQDAQQDGTNDYVSFRLVKKDGTYRSVLDHGRLIHNRHYG
;
A
#
# COMPACT_ATOMS: atom_id res chain seq x y z
N MET A 1 -9.80 -19.79 20.33
CA MET A 1 -9.53 -18.52 21.02
C MET A 1 -9.78 -17.36 20.04
N ASN A 2 -10.84 -16.56 20.29
CA ASN A 2 -11.27 -15.49 19.37
C ASN A 2 -10.21 -14.38 19.31
N LEU A 3 -9.53 -14.25 18.17
CA LEU A 3 -8.53 -13.21 17.83
C LEU A 3 -9.00 -11.76 18.13
N TRP A 4 -10.31 -11.55 18.23
CA TRP A 4 -10.96 -10.26 18.42
C TRP A 4 -10.90 -9.69 19.84
N HIS A 5 -10.30 -10.39 20.82
CA HIS A 5 -10.38 -10.00 22.23
C HIS A 5 -9.14 -9.32 22.80
N THR A 6 -8.02 -9.24 22.08
CA THR A 6 -6.86 -8.48 22.58
C THR A 6 -7.11 -6.98 22.47
N LYS A 7 -7.08 -6.25 23.60
CA LYS A 7 -7.28 -4.79 23.62
C LYS A 7 -6.38 -4.08 22.61
N GLY A 8 -5.14 -4.53 22.43
CA GLY A 8 -4.19 -3.95 21.50
C GLY A 8 -4.54 -4.10 20.00
N PHE A 9 -5.17 -5.20 19.59
CA PHE A 9 -5.61 -5.42 18.21
C PHE A 9 -6.75 -4.48 17.82
N LYS A 10 -7.76 -4.35 18.67
CA LYS A 10 -8.89 -3.43 18.46
C LYS A 10 -8.42 -1.97 18.33
N TRP A 11 -7.49 -1.54 19.18
CA TRP A 11 -6.95 -0.17 19.11
C TRP A 11 -6.22 0.12 17.82
N LYS A 12 -5.46 -0.81 17.28
CA LYS A 12 -4.76 -0.63 15.99
C LYS A 12 -5.74 -0.48 14.82
N ILE A 13 -6.81 -1.28 14.82
CA ILE A 13 -7.88 -1.16 13.81
C ILE A 13 -8.57 0.20 13.92
N ILE A 14 -9.00 0.58 15.14
CA ILE A 14 -9.65 1.87 15.39
C ILE A 14 -8.75 3.03 14.94
N LEU A 15 -7.47 3.01 15.29
CA LEU A 15 -6.52 4.03 14.87
C LEU A 15 -6.37 4.11 13.34
N SER A 16 -6.28 2.98 12.66
CA SER A 16 -6.20 2.93 11.19
C SER A 16 -7.44 3.53 10.54
N VAL A 17 -8.62 3.22 11.06
CA VAL A 17 -9.89 3.77 10.58
C VAL A 17 -9.98 5.28 10.86
N LEU A 18 -9.55 5.74 12.04
CA LEU A 18 -9.53 7.17 12.37
C LEU A 18 -8.59 7.95 11.44
N VAL A 19 -7.39 7.42 11.16
CA VAL A 19 -6.45 8.05 10.22
C VAL A 19 -7.05 8.11 8.80
N PHE A 20 -7.72 7.06 8.36
CA PHE A 20 -8.44 7.06 7.07
C PHE A 20 -9.53 8.13 7.02
N LEU A 21 -10.38 8.20 8.04
CA LEU A 21 -11.47 9.20 8.13
C LEU A 21 -10.92 10.63 8.15
N LEU A 22 -9.86 10.87 8.92
CA LEU A 22 -9.18 12.17 8.95
C LEU A 22 -8.62 12.52 7.57
N GLY A 23 -7.97 11.57 6.90
CA GLY A 23 -7.46 11.75 5.54
C GLY A 23 -8.57 12.08 4.54
N LEU A 24 -9.74 11.44 4.66
CA LEU A 24 -10.90 11.70 3.81
C LEU A 24 -11.44 13.13 4.05
N VAL A 25 -11.54 13.55 5.30
CA VAL A 25 -11.96 14.93 5.64
C VAL A 25 -10.96 15.95 5.06
N CYS A 26 -9.67 15.73 5.24
CA CYS A 26 -8.63 16.61 4.66
C CYS A 26 -8.72 16.65 3.13
N SER A 27 -8.91 15.50 2.48
CA SER A 27 -9.09 15.41 1.02
C SER A 27 -10.31 16.19 0.54
N THR A 28 -11.44 16.08 1.27
CA THR A 28 -12.65 16.82 0.96
C THR A 28 -12.43 18.33 1.06
N VAL A 29 -11.86 18.81 2.17
CA VAL A 29 -11.56 20.24 2.38
C VAL A 29 -10.63 20.76 1.28
N PHE A 30 -9.59 19.99 0.96
CA PHE A 30 -8.63 20.39 -0.08
C PHE A 30 -9.25 20.40 -1.48
N SER A 31 -10.11 19.42 -1.79
CA SER A 31 -10.86 19.36 -3.06
C SER A 31 -11.79 20.57 -3.23
N VAL A 32 -12.54 20.91 -2.17
CA VAL A 32 -13.39 22.12 -2.17
C VAL A 32 -12.55 23.37 -2.42
N ARG A 33 -11.37 23.46 -1.81
CA ARG A 33 -10.46 24.61 -2.02
C ARG A 33 -9.95 24.69 -3.45
N ILE A 34 -9.56 23.55 -4.05
CA ILE A 34 -9.16 23.49 -5.47
C ILE A 34 -10.30 23.94 -6.36
N HIS A 35 -11.52 23.47 -6.11
CA HIS A 35 -12.70 23.88 -6.87
C HIS A 35 -12.94 25.38 -6.80
N GLN A 36 -12.92 25.96 -5.60
CA GLN A 36 -13.10 27.40 -5.40
C GLN A 36 -12.03 28.22 -6.12
N ASN A 37 -10.76 27.86 -5.95
CA ASN A 37 -9.65 28.55 -6.61
C ASN A 37 -9.75 28.46 -8.14
N ALA A 38 -10.15 27.29 -8.67
CA ALA A 38 -10.34 27.12 -10.11
C ALA A 38 -11.50 27.98 -10.65
N LEU A 39 -12.59 28.09 -9.88
CA LEU A 39 -13.73 28.93 -10.23
C LEU A 39 -13.34 30.41 -10.19
N GLU A 40 -12.67 30.88 -9.15
CA GLU A 40 -12.17 32.25 -9.01
C GLU A 40 -11.24 32.61 -10.18
N ALA A 41 -10.26 31.74 -10.49
CA ALA A 41 -9.33 31.97 -11.60
C ALA A 41 -10.07 32.07 -12.97
N ARG A 42 -11.11 31.26 -13.18
CA ARG A 42 -11.96 31.37 -14.39
C ARG A 42 -12.73 32.68 -14.44
N ARG A 43 -13.28 33.13 -13.30
CA ARG A 43 -13.99 34.42 -13.21
C ARG A 43 -13.05 35.59 -13.44
N GLU A 44 -11.86 35.59 -12.82
CA GLU A 44 -10.84 36.62 -13.04
C GLU A 44 -10.43 36.70 -14.52
N LYS A 45 -10.21 35.55 -15.17
CA LYS A 45 -9.89 35.49 -16.60
C LYS A 45 -11.04 36.03 -17.48
N ALA A 46 -12.27 35.68 -17.14
CA ALA A 46 -13.44 36.19 -17.85
C ALA A 46 -13.60 37.70 -17.65
N GLN A 47 -13.38 38.21 -16.43
CA GLN A 47 -13.40 39.62 -16.11
C GLN A 47 -12.33 40.41 -16.89
N LEU A 48 -11.11 39.86 -16.95
CA LEU A 48 -10.02 40.45 -17.74
C LEU A 48 -10.39 40.53 -19.23
N ASN A 49 -10.97 39.45 -19.78
CA ASN A 49 -11.44 39.47 -21.16
C ASN A 49 -12.59 40.49 -21.37
N ALA A 50 -13.57 40.52 -20.46
CA ALA A 50 -14.66 41.52 -20.54
C ALA A 50 -14.11 42.95 -20.58
N THR A 51 -13.17 43.26 -19.69
CA THR A 51 -12.53 44.61 -19.66
C THR A 51 -11.72 44.88 -20.93
N THR A 52 -10.94 43.90 -21.39
CA THR A 52 -10.11 44.08 -22.60
C THR A 52 -10.95 44.32 -23.84
N TYR A 53 -12.01 43.53 -24.04
CA TYR A 53 -12.86 43.68 -25.21
C TYR A 53 -13.83 44.86 -25.12
N ALA A 54 -14.21 45.26 -23.91
CA ALA A 54 -14.89 46.53 -23.70
C ALA A 54 -14.03 47.74 -24.11
N ASN A 55 -12.73 47.71 -23.79
CA ASN A 55 -11.81 48.79 -24.23
C ASN A 55 -11.66 48.83 -25.75
N TYR A 56 -11.68 47.72 -26.45
CA TYR A 56 -11.74 47.74 -27.92
C TYR A 56 -13.06 48.32 -28.44
N LEU A 57 -14.18 48.02 -27.78
CA LEU A 57 -15.46 48.64 -28.14
C LEU A 57 -15.41 50.17 -27.93
N ILE A 58 -14.82 50.64 -26.81
CA ILE A 58 -14.62 52.07 -26.55
C ILE A 58 -13.79 52.71 -27.68
N GLU A 59 -12.69 52.05 -28.10
CA GLU A 59 -11.83 52.51 -29.18
C GLU A 59 -12.59 52.60 -30.51
N ASP A 60 -13.34 51.54 -30.87
CA ASP A 60 -14.13 51.50 -32.11
C ASP A 60 -15.23 52.60 -32.14
N PHE A 61 -15.90 52.87 -31.00
CA PHE A 61 -16.86 53.95 -30.86
C PHE A 61 -16.19 55.35 -30.87
N SER A 62 -15.07 55.49 -30.19
CA SER A 62 -14.32 56.75 -30.15
C SER A 62 -13.85 57.14 -31.53
N GLN A 63 -13.47 56.17 -32.37
CA GLN A 63 -13.13 56.44 -33.77
C GLN A 63 -14.35 57.01 -34.55
N ALA A 64 -15.54 56.41 -34.33
CA ALA A 64 -16.77 56.89 -34.98
C ALA A 64 -17.19 58.32 -34.50
N ILE A 65 -17.06 58.57 -33.18
CA ILE A 65 -17.29 59.88 -32.58
C ILE A 65 -16.30 60.92 -33.18
N GLY A 66 -15.01 60.52 -33.28
CA GLY A 66 -13.98 61.38 -33.89
C GLY A 66 -14.26 61.78 -35.34
N VAL A 67 -15.03 60.94 -36.09
CA VAL A 67 -15.54 61.39 -37.43
C VAL A 67 -16.52 62.54 -37.30
N THR A 68 -17.44 62.53 -36.34
CA THR A 68 -18.39 63.57 -36.10
C THR A 68 -17.71 64.90 -35.67
N ASP A 69 -16.69 64.77 -34.78
CA ASP A 69 -15.90 65.88 -34.29
C ASP A 69 -15.07 66.55 -35.43
N SER A 70 -14.49 65.71 -36.30
CA SER A 70 -13.75 66.22 -37.48
C SER A 70 -14.64 67.03 -38.41
N LEU A 71 -15.86 66.56 -38.63
CA LEU A 71 -16.83 67.26 -39.40
C LEU A 71 -17.29 68.60 -38.72
N GLU A 72 -17.48 68.59 -37.42
CA GLU A 72 -17.77 69.73 -36.61
C GLU A 72 -16.67 70.80 -36.77
N GLN A 73 -15.41 70.44 -36.64
CA GLN A 73 -14.28 71.38 -36.81
C GLN A 73 -14.24 72.00 -38.21
N ILE A 74 -14.58 71.18 -39.24
CA ILE A 74 -14.69 71.72 -40.61
C ILE A 74 -15.83 72.69 -40.72
N LEU A 75 -17.00 72.38 -40.17
CA LEU A 75 -18.16 73.31 -40.19
C LEU A 75 -17.88 74.57 -39.44
N ILE A 76 -17.20 74.56 -38.31
CA ILE A 76 -16.77 75.72 -37.56
C ILE A 76 -15.80 76.57 -38.39
N SER A 77 -14.84 75.94 -39.07
CA SER A 77 -13.81 76.61 -39.84
C SER A 77 -14.32 77.20 -41.17
N GLU A 78 -15.43 76.67 -41.73
CA GLU A 78 -16.03 77.06 -42.99
C GLU A 78 -17.42 77.80 -42.80
N ASP A 79 -17.68 78.38 -41.66
CA ASP A 79 -18.90 79.07 -41.30
C ASP A 79 -20.20 78.31 -41.59
N GLY A 80 -20.22 77.03 -41.15
CA GLY A 80 -21.39 76.13 -41.28
C GLY A 80 -21.54 75.47 -42.67
N GLN A 81 -20.53 75.59 -43.52
CA GLN A 81 -20.51 74.97 -44.85
C GLN A 81 -19.42 73.93 -44.93
N CYS A 82 -19.71 72.78 -45.52
CA CYS A 82 -18.69 71.77 -45.87
C CYS A 82 -18.63 71.71 -47.42
N LYS A 83 -17.87 72.62 -48.06
CA LYS A 83 -17.82 72.76 -49.53
C LYS A 83 -17.36 71.54 -50.28
N ARG A 84 -16.64 70.68 -49.62
CA ARG A 84 -16.13 69.38 -50.20
C ARG A 84 -16.58 68.17 -49.41
N PHE A 85 -17.82 68.16 -48.94
CA PHE A 85 -18.38 67.14 -48.08
C PHE A 85 -18.10 65.74 -48.60
N GLU A 86 -18.36 65.46 -49.89
CA GLU A 86 -18.17 64.15 -50.47
C GLU A 86 -16.70 63.64 -50.38
N ALA A 87 -15.74 64.51 -50.68
CA ALA A 87 -14.32 64.18 -50.59
C ALA A 87 -13.85 64.00 -49.15
N VAL A 88 -14.35 64.82 -48.20
CA VAL A 88 -14.08 64.68 -46.77
C VAL A 88 -14.68 63.36 -46.24
N ALA A 89 -15.94 63.13 -46.52
CA ALA A 89 -16.66 61.97 -46.10
C ALA A 89 -16.04 60.69 -46.67
N GLN A 90 -15.58 60.71 -47.92
CA GLN A 90 -14.86 59.58 -48.53
C GLN A 90 -13.57 59.21 -47.79
N ASN A 91 -12.82 60.23 -47.35
CA ASN A 91 -11.57 59.98 -46.58
C ASN A 91 -11.82 59.52 -45.15
N LEU A 92 -12.94 59.90 -44.55
CA LEU A 92 -13.31 59.46 -43.18
C LEU A 92 -14.11 58.16 -43.16
N TYR A 93 -14.55 57.69 -44.31
CA TYR A 93 -15.39 56.48 -44.41
C TYR A 93 -14.62 55.20 -44.16
N SER A 94 -15.19 54.36 -43.37
CA SER A 94 -14.64 53.04 -43.07
C SER A 94 -15.70 51.92 -43.25
N SER A 95 -15.29 50.68 -43.28
CA SER A 95 -16.20 49.53 -43.48
C SER A 95 -17.25 49.37 -42.39
N VAL A 96 -17.02 49.91 -41.21
CA VAL A 96 -17.97 49.87 -40.08
C VAL A 96 -19.01 50.98 -40.13
N LEU A 97 -18.81 51.95 -41.02
CA LEU A 97 -19.75 53.07 -41.23
C LEU A 97 -20.77 52.68 -42.31
N GLN A 98 -22.02 52.94 -42.03
CA GLN A 98 -23.09 52.90 -43.02
C GLN A 98 -23.21 54.19 -43.81
N SER A 99 -23.15 55.32 -43.11
CA SER A 99 -23.18 56.66 -43.75
C SER A 99 -22.61 57.71 -42.82
N ILE A 100 -22.13 58.77 -43.43
CA ILE A 100 -21.76 60.08 -42.83
C ILE A 100 -22.75 61.11 -43.34
N GLN A 101 -23.30 61.96 -42.46
CA GLN A 101 -24.37 62.82 -42.79
C GLN A 101 -24.19 64.23 -42.15
N LEU A 102 -24.66 65.26 -42.82
CA LEU A 102 -24.83 66.57 -42.24
C LEU A 102 -26.33 66.93 -42.15
N ALA A 103 -26.72 67.48 -41.02
CA ALA A 103 -28.13 67.77 -40.74
C ALA A 103 -28.30 69.21 -40.20
N PRO A 104 -28.14 70.21 -41.05
CA PRO A 104 -28.38 71.58 -40.64
C PRO A 104 -29.84 71.79 -40.17
N ASN A 105 -30.01 72.47 -39.03
CA ASN A 105 -31.31 72.62 -38.35
C ASN A 105 -32.04 71.28 -38.08
N GLY A 106 -31.29 70.15 -37.99
CA GLY A 106 -31.85 68.82 -37.77
C GLY A 106 -32.43 68.15 -39.02
N VAL A 107 -32.28 68.72 -40.21
CA VAL A 107 -32.73 68.15 -41.48
C VAL A 107 -31.50 67.62 -42.25
N VAL A 108 -31.44 66.36 -42.52
CA VAL A 108 -30.34 65.74 -43.27
C VAL A 108 -30.35 66.27 -44.71
N THR A 109 -29.25 66.94 -45.10
CA THR A 109 -29.08 67.54 -46.45
C THR A 109 -28.01 66.76 -47.26
N ASP A 110 -26.96 66.37 -46.62
CA ASP A 110 -25.81 65.73 -47.24
C ASP A 110 -25.57 64.29 -46.63
N ILE A 111 -25.38 63.31 -47.47
CA ILE A 111 -25.16 61.94 -47.09
C ILE A 111 -24.09 61.28 -47.96
N TYR A 112 -23.11 60.61 -47.33
CA TYR A 112 -22.13 59.83 -48.03
C TYR A 112 -22.14 58.39 -47.46
N PRO A 113 -22.13 57.31 -48.28
CA PRO A 113 -22.33 57.34 -49.72
C PRO A 113 -23.78 57.72 -50.08
N ALA A 114 -23.93 58.38 -51.21
CA ALA A 114 -25.27 58.80 -51.71
C ALA A 114 -26.11 57.63 -52.19
N ALA A 115 -25.43 56.57 -52.72
CA ALA A 115 -26.10 55.35 -53.23
C ALA A 115 -26.90 54.68 -52.13
N GLY A 116 -28.20 54.47 -52.35
CA GLY A 116 -29.12 53.87 -51.37
C GLY A 116 -29.69 54.82 -50.32
N ASN A 117 -29.27 56.05 -50.29
CA ASN A 117 -29.78 57.11 -49.39
C ASN A 117 -30.63 58.19 -50.10
N GLU A 118 -31.05 57.90 -51.31
CA GLU A 118 -31.62 58.90 -52.27
C GLU A 118 -33.03 59.34 -51.95
N ASN A 119 -33.74 58.76 -51.06
CA ASN A 119 -35.15 58.98 -50.80
C ASN A 119 -35.45 59.80 -49.52
N GLY A 120 -35.58 61.10 -49.72
CA GLY A 120 -36.31 61.98 -48.80
C GLY A 120 -35.46 62.62 -47.67
N LYS A 121 -35.76 63.93 -47.45
CA LYS A 121 -35.19 64.69 -46.35
C LYS A 121 -35.62 64.10 -45.01
N ILE A 122 -34.66 63.53 -44.22
CA ILE A 122 -34.90 63.05 -42.87
C ILE A 122 -34.86 64.25 -41.92
N ASP A 123 -36.00 64.55 -41.32
CA ASP A 123 -36.09 65.55 -40.27
C ASP A 123 -35.99 64.88 -38.90
N LEU A 124 -34.88 65.11 -38.24
CA LEU A 124 -34.56 64.47 -36.96
C LEU A 124 -35.45 64.92 -35.80
N PHE A 125 -36.08 66.14 -35.94
CA PHE A 125 -36.95 66.68 -34.90
C PHE A 125 -38.42 66.31 -35.08
N ARG A 126 -38.83 65.89 -36.30
CA ARG A 126 -40.23 65.50 -36.60
C ARG A 126 -40.43 63.97 -36.48
N ASP A 127 -39.40 63.24 -36.56
CA ASP A 127 -39.46 61.74 -36.41
C ASP A 127 -39.68 61.38 -34.93
N GLU A 128 -40.79 60.75 -34.61
CA GLU A 128 -41.17 60.45 -33.23
C GLU A 128 -40.10 59.55 -32.51
N SER A 129 -39.48 58.70 -33.26
CA SER A 129 -38.47 57.74 -32.70
C SER A 129 -37.15 58.46 -32.37
N ARG A 130 -36.85 59.59 -33.03
CA ARG A 130 -35.55 60.31 -32.96
C ARG A 130 -35.63 61.61 -32.22
N SER A 131 -36.77 62.28 -32.28
CA SER A 131 -36.92 63.62 -31.81
C SER A 131 -36.53 63.85 -30.34
N LYS A 132 -36.85 62.96 -29.47
CA LYS A 132 -36.54 63.08 -28.03
C LYS A 132 -35.04 63.09 -27.77
N ILE A 133 -34.30 62.16 -28.35
CA ILE A 133 -32.85 62.01 -28.13
C ILE A 133 -32.09 63.18 -28.87
N CYS A 134 -32.56 63.61 -30.06
CA CYS A 134 -31.98 64.74 -30.77
C CYS A 134 -32.16 66.03 -30.01
N ARG A 135 -33.35 66.31 -29.44
CA ARG A 135 -33.59 67.49 -28.58
C ARG A 135 -32.67 67.44 -27.34
N TYR A 136 -32.57 66.26 -26.67
CA TYR A 136 -31.67 66.10 -25.54
C TYR A 136 -30.23 66.45 -25.92
N GLY A 137 -29.70 65.86 -27.02
CA GLY A 137 -28.34 66.16 -27.50
C GLY A 137 -28.12 67.66 -27.78
N ARG A 138 -29.07 68.31 -28.49
CA ARG A 138 -29.04 69.72 -28.72
C ARG A 138 -29.05 70.54 -27.41
N ASP A 139 -30.04 70.29 -26.53
CA ASP A 139 -30.26 71.09 -25.34
C ASP A 139 -29.16 70.97 -24.28
N ASN A 140 -28.41 69.87 -24.28
CA ASN A 140 -27.31 69.57 -23.35
C ASN A 140 -25.91 69.64 -24.00
N ASN A 141 -25.82 69.97 -25.29
CA ASN A 141 -24.57 69.97 -26.08
C ASN A 141 -23.76 68.67 -25.87
N VAL A 142 -24.41 67.49 -26.09
CA VAL A 142 -23.83 66.16 -25.84
C VAL A 142 -24.03 65.25 -27.05
N VAL A 143 -22.98 64.53 -27.42
CA VAL A 143 -23.07 63.49 -28.46
C VAL A 143 -24.04 62.41 -28.01
N THR A 144 -24.98 62.10 -28.87
CA THR A 144 -25.98 61.03 -28.55
C THR A 144 -25.84 59.83 -29.43
N LEU A 145 -25.99 58.66 -28.79
CA LEU A 145 -26.07 57.39 -29.47
C LEU A 145 -27.49 56.82 -29.40
N GLN A 146 -28.04 56.46 -30.55
CA GLN A 146 -29.38 55.87 -30.66
C GLN A 146 -29.34 54.59 -31.52
N GLY A 147 -30.05 53.61 -31.13
CA GLY A 147 -30.14 52.31 -31.79
C GLY A 147 -29.65 51.16 -30.94
N PRO A 148 -29.60 49.93 -31.48
CA PRO A 148 -29.72 49.63 -32.90
C PRO A 148 -31.15 49.79 -33.44
N PHE A 149 -31.27 50.25 -34.68
CA PHE A 149 -32.54 50.37 -35.39
C PHE A 149 -32.41 49.81 -36.83
N PRO A 150 -33.51 49.34 -37.44
CA PRO A 150 -33.47 48.81 -38.80
C PRO A 150 -33.06 49.92 -39.82
N LEU A 151 -32.12 49.55 -40.68
CA LEU A 151 -31.67 50.42 -41.76
C LEU A 151 -32.54 50.22 -43.02
N ARG A 152 -32.81 51.28 -43.78
CA ARG A 152 -33.60 51.22 -45.04
C ARG A 152 -32.93 50.30 -46.07
N GLN A 153 -31.62 50.20 -46.04
CA GLN A 153 -30.80 49.40 -46.94
C GLN A 153 -30.62 47.92 -46.47
N GLY A 154 -31.31 47.53 -45.38
CA GLY A 154 -31.16 46.26 -44.69
C GLY A 154 -30.10 46.29 -43.63
N GLY A 155 -30.21 45.34 -42.64
CA GLY A 155 -29.38 45.32 -41.45
C GLY A 155 -29.84 46.30 -40.38
N SER A 156 -28.98 46.50 -39.37
CA SER A 156 -29.23 47.42 -38.26
C SER A 156 -28.11 48.43 -38.10
N GLY A 157 -28.41 49.58 -37.54
CA GLY A 157 -27.42 50.64 -37.33
C GLY A 157 -27.58 51.37 -36.01
N ILE A 158 -26.49 51.97 -35.56
CA ILE A 158 -26.46 52.91 -34.42
C ILE A 158 -26.11 54.30 -34.97
N ALA A 159 -26.95 55.32 -34.68
CA ALA A 159 -26.66 56.67 -35.03
C ALA A 159 -25.87 57.36 -33.90
N VAL A 160 -24.73 57.90 -34.27
CA VAL A 160 -23.94 58.82 -33.47
C VAL A 160 -24.28 60.20 -33.98
N ARG A 161 -24.75 61.12 -33.14
CA ARG A 161 -25.12 62.47 -33.49
C ARG A 161 -24.41 63.46 -32.58
N ASN A 162 -23.57 64.29 -33.17
CA ASN A 162 -22.87 65.36 -32.49
C ASN A 162 -23.58 66.70 -32.81
N PRO A 163 -24.13 67.44 -31.82
CA PRO A 163 -24.71 68.72 -32.01
C PRO A 163 -23.61 69.75 -32.28
N VAL A 164 -23.79 70.55 -33.33
CA VAL A 164 -22.83 71.58 -33.74
C VAL A 164 -23.40 72.92 -33.45
N TYR A 165 -22.57 73.79 -32.87
CA TYR A 165 -22.89 75.19 -32.59
C TYR A 165 -21.88 76.08 -33.29
N LEU A 166 -22.37 77.15 -33.86
CA LEU A 166 -21.53 78.15 -34.51
C LEU A 166 -21.64 79.46 -33.75
N ALA A 167 -20.50 80.11 -33.51
CA ALA A 167 -20.43 81.41 -32.91
C ALA A 167 -20.66 82.46 -33.99
N ASP A 168 -21.52 83.45 -33.75
CA ASP A 168 -21.69 84.65 -34.60
C ASP A 168 -20.56 85.63 -34.32
N GLU A 169 -20.60 86.81 -35.09
CA GLU A 169 -19.60 87.87 -34.94
C GLU A 169 -19.54 88.47 -33.52
N THR A 170 -20.57 88.26 -32.71
CA THR A 170 -20.64 88.69 -31.31
C THR A 170 -20.15 87.68 -30.31
N GLY A 171 -19.80 86.44 -30.74
CA GLY A 171 -19.40 85.31 -29.91
C GLY A 171 -20.57 84.54 -29.32
N GLN A 172 -21.82 84.81 -29.75
CA GLN A 172 -22.99 84.08 -29.32
C GLN A 172 -23.11 82.77 -30.14
N GLU A 173 -23.08 81.63 -29.44
CA GLU A 173 -23.23 80.30 -30.07
C GLU A 173 -24.70 80.02 -30.42
N THR A 174 -24.94 79.63 -31.65
CA THR A 174 -26.25 79.21 -32.15
C THR A 174 -26.20 77.81 -32.68
N PHE A 175 -27.25 77.00 -32.40
CA PHE A 175 -27.34 75.65 -32.89
C PHE A 175 -27.40 75.61 -34.42
N TRP A 176 -26.38 75.07 -35.05
CA TRP A 176 -26.32 74.90 -36.49
C TRP A 176 -27.09 73.68 -36.96
N GLY A 177 -26.91 72.51 -36.24
CA GLY A 177 -27.46 71.23 -36.63
C GLY A 177 -26.67 70.05 -36.00
N PHE A 178 -26.63 68.99 -36.74
CA PHE A 178 -25.87 67.77 -36.31
C PHE A 178 -24.91 67.34 -37.41
N THR A 179 -23.73 66.86 -36.99
CA THR A 179 -22.96 65.90 -37.73
C THR A 179 -23.42 64.52 -37.30
N VAL A 180 -23.63 63.62 -38.26
CA VAL A 180 -24.22 62.30 -37.98
C VAL A 180 -23.40 61.18 -38.64
N VAL A 181 -23.12 60.12 -37.88
CA VAL A 181 -22.54 58.93 -38.40
C VAL A 181 -23.46 57.75 -38.06
N ILE A 182 -23.71 56.90 -39.04
CA ILE A 182 -24.45 55.66 -38.83
C ILE A 182 -23.45 54.49 -38.86
N LEU A 183 -23.37 53.76 -37.71
CA LEU A 183 -22.55 52.59 -37.57
C LEU A 183 -23.34 51.34 -37.98
N ARG A 184 -22.70 50.44 -38.66
CA ARG A 184 -23.30 49.12 -39.00
C ARG A 184 -23.22 48.17 -37.82
N VAL A 185 -24.31 47.47 -37.56
CA VAL A 185 -24.42 46.42 -36.56
C VAL A 185 -24.71 45.10 -37.29
N PRO A 186 -23.95 44.00 -37.09
CA PRO A 186 -22.98 43.78 -36.00
C PRO A 186 -21.53 44.22 -36.30
N GLU A 187 -21.21 44.80 -37.46
CA GLU A 187 -19.83 45.04 -37.94
C GLU A 187 -18.99 45.83 -36.95
N VAL A 188 -19.57 46.86 -36.31
CA VAL A 188 -18.88 47.72 -35.32
C VAL A 188 -18.46 46.92 -34.08
N PHE A 189 -19.10 45.80 -33.78
CA PHE A 189 -18.77 44.94 -32.62
C PHE A 189 -17.94 43.72 -33.01
N ALA A 190 -17.77 43.47 -34.32
CA ALA A 190 -17.26 42.18 -34.83
C ALA A 190 -15.87 41.85 -34.27
N ARG A 191 -15.00 42.85 -34.10
CA ARG A 191 -13.65 42.68 -33.53
C ARG A 191 -13.71 42.07 -32.14
N SER A 192 -14.52 42.60 -31.26
CA SER A 192 -14.65 42.19 -29.87
C SER A 192 -15.50 40.92 -29.72
N THR A 193 -16.63 40.85 -30.39
CA THR A 193 -17.58 39.71 -30.24
C THR A 193 -17.04 38.42 -30.84
N GLN A 194 -16.45 38.45 -32.05
CA GLN A 194 -15.82 37.30 -32.64
C GLN A 194 -14.61 36.80 -31.85
N ALA A 195 -13.84 37.72 -31.25
CA ALA A 195 -12.75 37.34 -30.40
C ALA A 195 -13.23 36.62 -29.11
N LEU A 196 -14.26 37.13 -28.45
CA LEU A 196 -14.88 36.48 -27.30
C LEU A 196 -15.36 35.05 -27.63
N GLU A 197 -16.05 34.90 -28.77
CA GLU A 197 -16.51 33.57 -29.23
C GLU A 197 -15.38 32.61 -29.53
N ARG A 198 -14.28 33.09 -30.14
CA ARG A 198 -13.08 32.29 -30.43
C ARG A 198 -12.36 31.86 -29.16
N PHE A 199 -12.38 32.71 -28.13
CA PHE A 199 -11.83 32.35 -26.80
C PHE A 199 -12.77 31.52 -25.94
N GLY A 200 -13.92 31.11 -26.50
CA GLY A 200 -14.84 30.20 -25.84
C GLY A 200 -15.74 30.90 -24.81
N TYR A 201 -16.10 32.15 -25.06
CA TYR A 201 -17.06 32.89 -24.23
C TYR A 201 -18.37 33.10 -24.97
N ASP A 202 -19.47 33.03 -24.23
CA ASP A 202 -20.75 33.60 -24.58
C ASP A 202 -20.80 35.01 -23.99
N TYR A 203 -21.48 35.93 -24.71
CA TYR A 203 -21.52 37.31 -24.34
C TYR A 203 -22.91 37.90 -24.53
N ARG A 204 -23.17 39.03 -23.84
CA ARG A 204 -24.27 39.96 -24.05
C ARG A 204 -23.72 41.37 -23.92
N LEU A 205 -23.95 42.17 -24.97
CA LEU A 205 -23.63 43.59 -24.99
C LEU A 205 -24.95 44.38 -24.91
N SER A 206 -25.08 45.22 -23.90
CA SER A 206 -26.26 46.04 -23.68
C SER A 206 -25.86 47.52 -23.57
N LYS A 207 -26.73 48.36 -24.02
CA LYS A 207 -26.60 49.83 -23.95
C LYS A 207 -27.66 50.39 -23.01
N SER A 208 -27.30 51.37 -22.21
CA SER A 208 -28.23 52.12 -21.38
C SER A 208 -29.28 52.86 -22.24
N THR A 209 -30.52 52.87 -21.78
CA THR A 209 -31.61 53.66 -22.39
C THR A 209 -31.58 55.11 -21.93
N ALA A 210 -30.63 55.49 -21.07
CA ALA A 210 -30.44 56.84 -20.62
C ALA A 210 -30.23 57.82 -21.82
N PRO A 211 -30.68 59.06 -21.77
CA PRO A 211 -31.35 59.69 -20.63
C PRO A 211 -32.87 59.49 -20.61
N LEU A 212 -33.41 58.66 -21.50
CA LEU A 212 -34.86 58.49 -21.68
C LEU A 212 -35.45 57.41 -20.79
N GLY A 213 -34.59 56.58 -20.16
CA GLY A 213 -34.94 55.50 -19.23
C GLY A 213 -33.72 55.03 -18.43
N ASP A 214 -33.95 54.19 -17.44
CA ASP A 214 -32.92 53.67 -16.52
C ASP A 214 -32.51 52.19 -16.80
N ASP A 215 -33.09 51.61 -17.87
CA ASP A 215 -32.86 50.20 -18.23
C ASP A 215 -31.70 50.03 -19.21
N TYR A 216 -31.33 48.79 -19.44
CA TYR A 216 -30.37 48.36 -20.45
C TYR A 216 -31.09 47.63 -21.59
N GLU A 217 -30.83 48.01 -22.81
CA GLU A 217 -31.31 47.37 -24.03
C GLU A 217 -30.23 46.50 -24.63
N GLU A 218 -30.54 45.22 -24.92
CA GLU A 218 -29.62 44.29 -25.58
C GLU A 218 -29.34 44.75 -27.01
N VAL A 219 -28.07 44.88 -27.34
CA VAL A 219 -27.60 45.32 -28.64
C VAL A 219 -27.01 44.19 -29.48
N ALA A 220 -26.29 43.29 -28.81
CA ALA A 220 -25.70 42.12 -29.42
C ALA A 220 -25.52 41.01 -28.40
N SER A 221 -25.68 39.77 -28.83
CA SER A 221 -25.42 38.60 -27.95
C SER A 221 -25.01 37.38 -28.78
N SER A 222 -24.42 36.41 -28.10
CA SER A 222 -24.11 35.07 -28.65
C SER A 222 -25.36 34.18 -28.82
N GLY A 223 -26.54 34.66 -28.39
CA GLY A 223 -27.81 33.96 -28.49
C GLY A 223 -28.04 32.92 -27.39
N GLN A 224 -27.12 32.78 -26.43
CA GLN A 224 -27.24 31.88 -25.29
C GLN A 224 -27.66 32.63 -24.01
N ALA A 225 -28.46 31.98 -23.18
CA ALA A 225 -28.80 32.53 -21.87
C ALA A 225 -27.57 32.52 -20.95
N LEU A 226 -27.21 33.68 -20.41
CA LEU A 226 -26.09 33.81 -19.47
C LEU A 226 -26.58 33.59 -18.04
N THR A 227 -25.97 32.67 -17.34
CA THR A 227 -26.25 32.39 -15.92
C THR A 227 -25.08 32.92 -15.07
N ASP A 228 -25.32 33.92 -14.25
CA ASP A 228 -24.31 34.54 -13.38
C ASP A 228 -23.05 35.01 -14.13
N PRO A 229 -23.18 35.81 -15.20
CA PRO A 229 -22.04 36.29 -15.99
C PRO A 229 -21.17 37.26 -15.19
N VAL A 230 -19.90 37.37 -15.54
CA VAL A 230 -19.11 38.55 -15.16
C VAL A 230 -19.49 39.72 -16.04
N SER A 231 -19.55 40.92 -15.47
CA SER A 231 -19.98 42.12 -16.18
C SER A 231 -18.96 43.24 -16.03
N TYR A 232 -18.81 43.98 -17.11
CA TYR A 232 -18.03 45.21 -17.12
C TYR A 232 -18.88 46.35 -17.72
N THR A 233 -19.10 47.40 -16.94
CA THR A 233 -19.85 48.59 -17.34
C THR A 233 -18.89 49.71 -17.65
N PHE A 234 -19.06 50.35 -18.79
CA PHE A 234 -18.18 51.42 -19.25
C PHE A 234 -18.98 52.57 -19.87
N PRO A 235 -18.64 53.82 -19.57
CA PRO A 235 -19.18 54.99 -20.28
C PRO A 235 -18.47 55.15 -21.63
N LEU A 236 -19.10 55.85 -22.56
CA LEU A 236 -18.43 56.41 -23.73
C LEU A 236 -18.27 57.90 -23.48
N ASP A 237 -17.01 58.33 -23.38
CA ASP A 237 -16.65 59.70 -23.06
C ASP A 237 -17.25 60.67 -24.09
N GLY A 238 -17.71 61.82 -23.61
CA GLY A 238 -18.36 62.84 -24.44
C GLY A 238 -19.80 62.48 -24.87
N THR A 239 -20.35 61.34 -24.45
CA THR A 239 -21.69 60.88 -24.81
C THR A 239 -22.61 60.68 -23.59
N ASN A 240 -23.89 60.53 -23.85
CA ASN A 240 -24.89 60.18 -22.85
C ASN A 240 -24.99 58.64 -22.59
N SER A 241 -24.09 57.82 -23.16
CA SER A 241 -24.31 56.42 -23.28
C SER A 241 -23.38 55.61 -22.36
N THR A 242 -23.96 54.75 -21.56
CA THR A 242 -23.24 53.75 -20.77
C THR A 242 -23.52 52.35 -21.34
N TRP A 243 -22.50 51.55 -21.44
CA TRP A 243 -22.55 50.23 -22.02
C TRP A 243 -22.19 49.16 -20.97
N LYS A 244 -22.75 47.98 -21.14
CA LYS A 244 -22.49 46.84 -20.28
C LYS A 244 -22.16 45.62 -21.12
N LEU A 245 -20.98 45.08 -20.93
CA LEU A 245 -20.55 43.82 -21.53
C LEU A 245 -20.59 42.74 -20.47
N GLU A 246 -21.39 41.70 -20.68
CA GLU A 246 -21.50 40.52 -19.84
C GLU A 246 -20.89 39.36 -20.59
N VAL A 247 -20.05 38.55 -19.89
CA VAL A 247 -19.37 37.41 -20.46
C VAL A 247 -19.43 36.20 -19.53
N MET A 248 -19.54 35.01 -20.13
CA MET A 248 -19.55 33.74 -19.44
C MET A 248 -18.84 32.70 -20.33
N PRO A 249 -18.07 31.76 -19.76
CA PRO A 249 -17.50 30.67 -20.56
C PRO A 249 -18.60 29.85 -21.26
N LYS A 250 -18.36 29.40 -22.50
CA LYS A 250 -19.26 28.48 -23.19
C LYS A 250 -19.45 27.21 -22.38
N GLY A 251 -20.70 26.83 -22.13
CA GLY A 251 -21.04 25.70 -21.24
C GLY A 251 -21.08 26.07 -19.76
N GLY A 252 -20.95 27.36 -19.41
CA GLY A 252 -21.03 27.81 -18.01
C GLY A 252 -19.75 27.69 -17.21
N TRP A 253 -19.87 27.94 -15.90
CA TRP A 253 -18.75 27.89 -14.96
C TRP A 253 -18.33 26.49 -14.59
N GLN A 254 -19.24 25.50 -14.70
CA GLN A 254 -19.05 24.10 -14.34
C GLN A 254 -18.50 23.28 -15.53
N GLN A 255 -17.30 23.53 -15.95
CA GLN A 255 -16.57 22.64 -16.86
C GLN A 255 -15.83 21.56 -16.04
N ALA A 256 -15.31 20.51 -16.73
CA ALA A 256 -14.61 19.37 -16.09
C ALA A 256 -13.76 19.82 -14.89
N ASP A 257 -14.21 19.43 -13.69
CA ASP A 257 -13.63 19.92 -12.44
C ASP A 257 -12.43 19.03 -12.05
N PRO A 258 -11.21 19.56 -12.07
CA PRO A 258 -10.02 18.81 -11.65
C PRO A 258 -10.10 18.38 -10.18
N ALA A 259 -10.90 19.08 -9.35
CA ALA A 259 -11.08 18.77 -7.94
C ALA A 259 -11.74 17.39 -7.74
N LEU A 260 -12.70 17.01 -8.58
CA LEU A 260 -13.35 15.70 -8.50
C LEU A 260 -12.36 14.58 -8.82
N GLY A 261 -11.55 14.74 -9.86
CA GLY A 261 -10.50 13.77 -10.21
C GLY A 261 -9.48 13.61 -9.08
N PHE A 262 -9.03 14.72 -8.50
CA PHE A 262 -8.13 14.72 -7.35
C PHE A 262 -8.75 14.01 -6.15
N PHE A 263 -10.00 14.33 -5.79
CA PHE A 263 -10.71 13.70 -4.68
C PHE A 263 -10.83 12.19 -4.87
N CYS A 264 -11.24 11.74 -6.06
CA CYS A 264 -11.35 10.31 -6.36
C CYS A 264 -9.99 9.59 -6.25
N ALA A 265 -8.93 10.18 -6.80
CA ALA A 265 -7.59 9.60 -6.76
C ALA A 265 -7.06 9.48 -5.32
N VAL A 266 -7.15 10.55 -4.52
CA VAL A 266 -6.71 10.54 -3.12
C VAL A 266 -7.53 9.58 -2.28
N SER A 267 -8.86 9.55 -2.45
CA SER A 267 -9.75 8.64 -1.73
C SER A 267 -9.43 7.17 -2.04
N LEU A 268 -9.11 6.85 -3.30
CA LEU A 268 -8.67 5.51 -3.71
C LEU A 268 -7.35 5.11 -3.03
N VAL A 269 -6.37 6.01 -3.03
CA VAL A 269 -5.06 5.77 -2.37
C VAL A 269 -5.24 5.54 -0.87
N LEU A 270 -6.06 6.36 -0.20
CA LEU A 270 -6.37 6.22 1.23
C LEU A 270 -7.06 4.87 1.52
N LEU A 271 -8.00 4.45 0.67
CA LEU A 271 -8.68 3.17 0.80
C LEU A 271 -7.71 2.00 0.66
N LEU A 272 -6.84 2.04 -0.35
CA LEU A 272 -5.81 1.01 -0.55
C LEU A 272 -4.83 0.95 0.62
N ALA A 273 -4.43 2.11 1.15
CA ALA A 273 -3.57 2.18 2.33
C ALA A 273 -4.26 1.60 3.58
N LEU A 274 -5.55 1.84 3.78
CA LEU A 274 -6.33 1.25 4.86
C LEU A 274 -6.39 -0.28 4.72
N ILE A 275 -6.72 -0.79 3.53
CA ILE A 275 -6.78 -2.24 3.26
C ILE A 275 -5.42 -2.88 3.56
N LEU A 276 -4.32 -2.27 3.09
CA LEU A 276 -2.97 -2.75 3.34
C LEU A 276 -2.63 -2.74 4.83
N ALA A 277 -2.96 -1.68 5.55
CA ALA A 277 -2.74 -1.59 6.99
C ALA A 277 -3.49 -2.68 7.76
N LEU A 278 -4.76 -2.91 7.44
CA LEU A 278 -5.58 -3.95 8.06
C LEU A 278 -5.05 -5.35 7.73
N ALA A 279 -4.62 -5.59 6.49
CA ALA A 279 -4.00 -6.86 6.08
C ALA A 279 -2.69 -7.13 6.85
N LEU A 280 -1.82 -6.12 6.99
CA LEU A 280 -0.57 -6.23 7.74
C LEU A 280 -0.80 -6.48 9.24
N ILE A 281 -1.81 -5.82 9.83
CA ILE A 281 -2.21 -6.07 11.22
C ILE A 281 -2.70 -7.51 11.38
N GLY A 282 -3.56 -7.98 10.48
CA GLY A 282 -4.08 -9.35 10.46
C GLY A 282 -2.96 -10.41 10.31
N MET A 283 -2.05 -10.21 9.36
CA MET A 283 -0.91 -11.13 9.15
C MET A 283 0.03 -11.20 10.38
N ARG A 284 0.28 -10.08 11.05
CA ARG A 284 1.10 -10.06 12.27
C ARG A 284 0.45 -10.86 13.40
N GLU A 285 -0.85 -10.70 13.60
CA GLU A 285 -1.57 -11.45 14.62
C GLU A 285 -1.65 -12.95 14.29
N GLN A 286 -1.90 -13.31 13.04
CA GLN A 286 -1.83 -14.70 12.61
C GLN A 286 -0.44 -15.29 12.85
N LYS A 287 0.62 -14.58 12.48
CA LYS A 287 1.99 -15.01 12.73
C LYS A 287 2.27 -15.25 14.23
N ASN A 288 1.78 -14.39 15.11
CA ASN A 288 1.94 -14.56 16.56
C ASN A 288 1.21 -15.81 17.07
N VAL A 289 -0.02 -16.05 16.60
CA VAL A 289 -0.79 -17.24 16.95
C VAL A 289 -0.13 -18.51 16.41
N PHE A 290 0.28 -18.51 15.14
CA PHE A 290 1.01 -19.65 14.57
C PHE A 290 2.33 -19.92 15.29
N ARG A 291 3.06 -18.86 15.67
CA ARG A 291 4.29 -19.03 16.44
C ARG A 291 4.00 -19.67 17.79
N HIS A 292 2.98 -19.20 18.51
CA HIS A 292 2.59 -19.78 19.81
C HIS A 292 2.21 -21.26 19.67
N LEU A 293 1.37 -21.59 18.69
CA LEU A 293 0.98 -23.00 18.41
C LEU A 293 2.18 -23.87 17.98
N ALA A 294 3.12 -23.28 17.23
CA ALA A 294 4.30 -23.98 16.76
C ALA A 294 5.38 -24.18 17.84
N THR A 295 5.35 -23.39 18.93
CA THR A 295 6.40 -23.38 19.95
C THR A 295 5.95 -23.80 21.33
N THR A 296 4.65 -24.07 21.54
CA THR A 296 4.11 -24.53 22.83
C THR A 296 3.51 -25.93 22.73
N ASP A 297 3.56 -26.70 23.81
CA ASP A 297 2.87 -27.97 23.97
C ASP A 297 1.41 -27.70 24.34
N PRO A 298 0.43 -28.19 23.56
CA PRO A 298 -0.98 -27.88 23.78
C PRO A 298 -1.56 -28.52 25.06
N LEU A 299 -0.95 -29.56 25.59
CA LEU A 299 -1.41 -30.27 26.79
C LEU A 299 -0.99 -29.54 28.07
N THR A 300 0.27 -29.10 28.12
CA THR A 300 0.89 -28.57 29.34
C THR A 300 1.06 -27.05 29.32
N GLY A 301 0.97 -26.39 28.13
CA GLY A 301 1.23 -24.98 27.98
C GLY A 301 2.70 -24.56 28.04
N LEU A 302 3.60 -25.50 28.32
CA LEU A 302 5.04 -25.29 28.30
C LEU A 302 5.55 -25.13 26.86
N LEU A 303 6.80 -24.75 26.67
CA LEU A 303 7.42 -24.78 25.35
C LEU A 303 7.51 -26.24 24.86
N ASN A 304 7.17 -26.46 23.59
CA ASN A 304 7.48 -27.76 22.97
C ASN A 304 8.98 -27.82 22.62
N ARG A 305 9.46 -28.94 22.12
CA ARG A 305 10.86 -29.12 21.77
C ARG A 305 11.44 -27.99 20.94
N LYS A 306 10.72 -27.59 19.88
CA LYS A 306 11.14 -26.50 19.00
C LYS A 306 11.20 -25.14 19.74
N GLY A 307 10.17 -24.81 20.50
CA GLY A 307 10.10 -23.58 21.28
C GLY A 307 11.19 -23.49 22.35
N PHE A 308 11.49 -24.64 23.00
CA PHE A 308 12.54 -24.74 23.99
C PHE A 308 13.92 -24.53 23.35
N ASP A 309 14.22 -25.23 22.25
CA ASP A 309 15.48 -25.09 21.52
C ASP A 309 15.70 -23.65 21.03
N GLU A 310 14.68 -23.00 20.46
CA GLU A 310 14.73 -21.60 20.02
C GLU A 310 15.00 -20.66 21.21
N ALA A 311 14.34 -20.88 22.34
CA ALA A 311 14.49 -20.04 23.53
C ALA A 311 15.89 -20.19 24.17
N LEU A 312 16.38 -21.43 24.25
CA LEU A 312 17.72 -21.72 24.77
C LEU A 312 18.81 -21.15 23.85
N GLN A 313 18.69 -21.35 22.53
CA GLN A 313 19.61 -20.78 21.56
C GLN A 313 19.65 -19.25 21.63
N ALA A 314 18.47 -18.62 21.74
CA ALA A 314 18.37 -17.17 21.87
C ALA A 314 18.97 -16.65 23.20
N TYR A 315 18.86 -17.43 24.29
CA TYR A 315 19.49 -17.10 25.55
C TYR A 315 21.01 -17.18 25.45
N LEU A 316 21.55 -18.29 24.96
CA LEU A 316 23.00 -18.49 24.84
C LEU A 316 23.67 -17.51 23.87
N SER A 317 22.98 -17.14 22.78
CA SER A 317 23.52 -16.16 21.81
C SER A 317 23.59 -14.73 22.37
N LYS A 318 22.68 -14.36 23.27
CA LYS A 318 22.66 -13.05 23.90
C LYS A 318 23.59 -12.93 25.12
N HIS A 319 23.91 -14.06 25.76
CA HIS A 319 24.63 -14.12 27.02
C HIS A 319 25.80 -15.11 26.91
N ALA A 320 26.78 -14.76 26.07
CA ALA A 320 27.91 -15.63 25.72
C ALA A 320 28.71 -16.17 26.92
N GLU A 321 28.74 -15.45 28.03
CA GLU A 321 29.49 -15.82 29.25
C GLU A 321 28.60 -16.29 30.42
N ALA A 322 27.26 -16.25 30.26
CA ALA A 322 26.37 -16.61 31.37
C ALA A 322 26.42 -18.11 31.68
N GLN A 323 26.52 -18.42 32.96
CA GLN A 323 26.36 -19.79 33.47
C GLN A 323 24.88 -20.15 33.47
N CYS A 324 24.56 -21.38 33.11
CA CYS A 324 23.20 -21.91 33.24
C CYS A 324 23.23 -23.42 33.51
N VAL A 325 22.15 -23.90 34.10
CA VAL A 325 21.95 -25.32 34.37
C VAL A 325 20.80 -25.84 33.52
N GLY A 326 21.08 -26.84 32.70
CA GLY A 326 20.10 -27.61 31.97
C GLY A 326 19.65 -28.82 32.76
N VAL A 327 18.35 -29.02 32.85
CA VAL A 327 17.73 -30.11 33.61
C VAL A 327 16.81 -30.89 32.68
N LEU A 328 16.93 -32.20 32.66
CA LEU A 328 16.01 -33.11 32.01
C LEU A 328 15.28 -33.95 33.06
N LEU A 329 13.99 -34.11 32.87
CA LEU A 329 13.11 -34.79 33.80
C LEU A 329 12.24 -35.78 33.03
N ASP A 330 11.93 -36.90 33.69
CA ASP A 330 11.12 -37.99 33.15
C ASP A 330 10.22 -38.55 34.25
N ILE A 331 8.95 -38.82 33.93
CA ILE A 331 8.02 -39.42 34.88
C ILE A 331 8.27 -40.91 34.92
N ASP A 332 8.64 -41.42 36.08
CA ASP A 332 8.94 -42.82 36.29
C ASP A 332 7.74 -43.73 35.99
N ASN A 333 7.94 -44.71 35.12
CA ASN A 333 6.91 -45.70 34.73
C ASN A 333 5.65 -45.07 34.10
N PHE A 334 5.77 -43.93 33.42
CA PHE A 334 4.65 -43.23 32.80
C PHE A 334 3.82 -44.10 31.85
N LYS A 335 4.48 -44.99 31.10
CA LYS A 335 3.79 -45.96 30.27
C LYS A 335 2.84 -46.83 31.10
N SER A 336 3.29 -47.31 32.28
CA SER A 336 2.42 -48.09 33.17
C SER A 336 1.23 -47.28 33.70
N ILE A 337 1.40 -45.98 33.94
CA ILE A 337 0.29 -45.10 34.31
C ILE A 337 -0.76 -45.08 33.17
N ASN A 338 -0.32 -44.89 31.93
CA ASN A 338 -1.21 -44.93 30.78
C ASN A 338 -1.89 -46.30 30.57
N ASP A 339 -1.11 -47.39 30.68
CA ASP A 339 -1.61 -48.73 30.41
C ASP A 339 -2.62 -49.19 31.49
N VAL A 340 -2.43 -48.81 32.76
CA VAL A 340 -3.29 -49.19 33.88
C VAL A 340 -4.48 -48.23 34.07
N TYR A 341 -4.26 -46.92 34.01
CA TYR A 341 -5.25 -45.90 34.40
C TYR A 341 -5.81 -45.13 33.20
N GLY A 342 -5.27 -45.37 31.99
CA GLY A 342 -5.69 -44.71 30.75
C GLY A 342 -5.01 -43.37 30.49
N HIS A 343 -4.99 -42.98 29.22
CA HIS A 343 -4.30 -41.77 28.75
C HIS A 343 -4.80 -40.47 29.41
N ALA A 344 -6.09 -40.39 29.78
CA ALA A 344 -6.65 -39.21 30.45
C ALA A 344 -5.97 -38.95 31.81
N ILE A 345 -5.63 -40.00 32.55
CA ILE A 345 -4.90 -39.91 33.84
C ILE A 345 -3.44 -39.59 33.59
N GLY A 346 -2.81 -40.17 32.57
CA GLY A 346 -1.46 -39.78 32.17
C GLY A 346 -1.38 -38.27 31.80
N ASP A 347 -2.37 -37.77 31.06
CA ASP A 347 -2.48 -36.35 30.74
C ASP A 347 -2.64 -35.45 32.00
N GLN A 348 -3.37 -35.93 33.03
CA GLN A 348 -3.48 -35.23 34.30
C GLN A 348 -2.11 -35.17 35.02
N ALA A 349 -1.36 -36.25 35.07
CA ALA A 349 -0.01 -36.29 35.65
C ALA A 349 0.94 -35.32 34.93
N LEU A 350 0.88 -35.27 33.59
CA LEU A 350 1.68 -34.35 32.78
C LEU A 350 1.33 -32.85 33.07
N ARG A 351 0.04 -32.52 33.16
CA ARG A 351 -0.40 -31.17 33.51
C ARG A 351 0.07 -30.78 34.92
N GLN A 352 -0.09 -31.69 35.87
CA GLN A 352 0.32 -31.41 37.25
C GLN A 352 1.83 -31.21 37.36
N LEU A 353 2.64 -32.00 36.64
CA LEU A 353 4.08 -31.75 36.59
C LEU A 353 4.42 -30.37 36.02
N ALA A 354 3.77 -29.98 34.94
CA ALA A 354 3.96 -28.65 34.34
C ALA A 354 3.59 -27.51 35.30
N GLU A 355 2.47 -27.63 36.01
CA GLU A 355 2.04 -26.66 37.02
C GLU A 355 3.05 -26.58 38.19
N SER A 356 3.52 -27.77 38.68
CA SER A 356 4.55 -27.83 39.70
C SER A 356 5.86 -27.19 39.24
N MET A 357 6.28 -27.38 37.99
CA MET A 357 7.46 -26.71 37.42
C MET A 357 7.31 -25.19 37.43
N HIS A 358 6.16 -24.70 37.00
CA HIS A 358 5.88 -23.23 37.02
C HIS A 358 5.88 -22.64 38.44
N ALA A 359 5.37 -23.38 39.42
CA ALA A 359 5.31 -22.92 40.81
C ALA A 359 6.67 -22.95 41.51
N HIS A 360 7.51 -23.95 41.19
CA HIS A 360 8.76 -24.20 41.92
C HIS A 360 9.97 -23.45 41.35
N PHE A 361 10.00 -23.25 40.03
CA PHE A 361 11.14 -22.61 39.38
C PHE A 361 10.91 -21.12 39.09
N PRO A 362 11.98 -20.31 39.00
CA PRO A 362 11.88 -18.87 38.76
C PRO A 362 11.13 -18.57 37.45
N THR A 363 10.42 -17.47 37.43
CA THR A 363 9.61 -17.02 36.27
C THR A 363 10.42 -16.72 35.00
N ASP A 364 11.72 -16.51 35.14
CA ASP A 364 12.65 -16.31 34.02
C ASP A 364 13.28 -17.60 33.50
N SER A 365 12.99 -18.77 34.13
CA SER A 365 13.43 -20.07 33.65
C SER A 365 12.79 -20.43 32.31
N ILE A 366 13.49 -21.22 31.50
CA ILE A 366 12.94 -21.77 30.25
C ILE A 366 12.39 -23.14 30.57
N LEU A 367 11.08 -23.33 30.47
CA LEU A 367 10.40 -24.59 30.76
C LEU A 367 9.87 -25.19 29.47
N GLY A 368 10.09 -26.49 29.27
CA GLY A 368 9.65 -27.18 28.07
C GLY A 368 9.24 -28.62 28.32
N ARG A 369 8.51 -29.18 27.34
CA ARG A 369 8.20 -30.61 27.23
C ARG A 369 8.64 -31.08 25.85
N ASN A 370 9.58 -32.05 25.81
CA ASN A 370 10.14 -32.57 24.55
C ASN A 370 9.19 -33.53 23.83
N GLY A 371 8.25 -34.14 24.56
CA GLY A 371 7.27 -35.11 24.08
C GLY A 371 7.13 -36.27 25.08
N GLY A 372 6.02 -37.00 25.00
CA GLY A 372 5.76 -38.08 25.96
C GLY A 372 5.79 -37.59 27.40
N ASP A 373 6.66 -38.20 28.21
CA ASP A 373 6.90 -37.93 29.60
C ASP A 373 8.19 -37.14 29.89
N GLU A 374 8.89 -36.69 28.81
CA GLU A 374 10.13 -35.95 28.91
C GLU A 374 9.91 -34.43 29.05
N PHE A 375 10.39 -33.83 30.13
CA PHE A 375 10.40 -32.40 30.39
C PHE A 375 11.83 -31.88 30.46
N CYS A 376 11.97 -30.61 30.15
CA CYS A 376 13.24 -29.89 30.15
C CYS A 376 13.11 -28.52 30.79
N LEU A 377 14.20 -28.07 31.41
CA LEU A 377 14.26 -26.80 32.14
C LEU A 377 15.65 -26.21 32.00
N ILE A 378 15.73 -24.88 31.81
CA ILE A 378 16.98 -24.14 31.93
C ILE A 378 16.85 -23.17 33.09
N LEU A 379 17.72 -23.30 34.06
CA LEU A 379 17.94 -22.33 35.12
C LEU A 379 19.05 -21.38 34.68
N LYS A 380 18.71 -20.11 34.60
CA LYS A 380 19.64 -19.08 34.16
C LYS A 380 20.47 -18.53 35.30
N ASN A 381 21.69 -18.06 34.98
CA ASN A 381 22.58 -17.37 35.93
C ASN A 381 22.85 -18.18 37.21
N CYS A 382 23.01 -19.51 37.10
CA CYS A 382 23.29 -20.37 38.25
C CYS A 382 24.30 -21.46 37.91
N THR A 383 24.91 -22.04 38.92
CA THR A 383 25.79 -23.22 38.85
C THR A 383 25.05 -24.47 39.25
N SER A 384 25.58 -25.63 38.92
CA SER A 384 25.04 -26.92 39.38
C SER A 384 24.97 -27.02 40.90
N GLN A 385 25.95 -26.45 41.60
CA GLN A 385 25.97 -26.45 43.05
C GLN A 385 24.86 -25.56 43.66
N SER A 386 24.61 -24.35 43.09
CA SER A 386 23.55 -23.47 43.55
C SER A 386 22.15 -23.97 43.20
N ALA A 387 22.01 -24.75 42.14
CA ALA A 387 20.75 -25.35 41.69
C ALA A 387 20.40 -26.66 42.41
N ALA A 388 21.40 -27.35 42.96
CA ALA A 388 21.26 -28.73 43.49
C ALA A 388 20.13 -28.87 44.51
N GLU A 389 20.11 -28.06 45.57
CA GLU A 389 19.08 -28.13 46.61
C GLU A 389 17.67 -27.93 46.07
N ARG A 390 17.50 -26.97 45.11
CA ARG A 390 16.21 -26.69 44.48
C ARG A 390 15.76 -27.86 43.60
N ILE A 391 16.67 -28.41 42.79
CA ILE A 391 16.39 -29.57 41.92
C ILE A 391 16.05 -30.77 42.79
N GLN A 392 16.78 -31.01 43.86
CA GLN A 392 16.52 -32.10 44.80
C GLN A 392 15.15 -31.95 45.48
N ALA A 393 14.86 -30.77 46.04
CA ALA A 393 13.57 -30.49 46.67
C ALA A 393 12.40 -30.68 45.68
N PHE A 394 12.56 -30.21 44.47
CA PHE A 394 11.58 -30.42 43.41
C PHE A 394 11.41 -31.91 43.06
N THR A 395 12.50 -32.69 42.99
CA THR A 395 12.46 -34.14 42.67
C THR A 395 11.79 -34.95 43.77
N GLU A 396 12.01 -34.59 45.04
CA GLU A 396 11.48 -35.28 46.22
C GLU A 396 10.03 -34.88 46.53
N GLU A 397 9.51 -33.80 45.94
CA GLU A 397 8.14 -33.35 46.16
C GLU A 397 7.15 -34.45 45.84
N ARG A 398 6.21 -34.71 46.74
CA ARG A 398 5.18 -35.72 46.54
C ARG A 398 4.19 -35.27 45.48
N ARG A 399 4.10 -35.96 44.37
CA ARG A 399 3.16 -35.76 43.28
C ARG A 399 2.20 -36.90 43.18
N THR A 400 0.94 -36.59 42.90
CA THR A 400 -0.13 -37.59 42.89
C THR A 400 -1.11 -37.26 41.74
N PHE A 401 -1.76 -38.27 41.23
CA PHE A 401 -2.94 -38.14 40.37
C PHE A 401 -4.14 -38.85 41.01
N TRP A 402 -5.32 -38.43 40.64
CA TRP A 402 -6.56 -39.01 41.18
C TRP A 402 -7.17 -39.98 40.19
N TYR A 403 -7.50 -41.18 40.67
CA TYR A 403 -8.22 -42.18 39.90
C TYR A 403 -9.26 -42.89 40.81
N GLU A 404 -10.54 -42.93 40.40
CA GLU A 404 -11.67 -43.53 41.15
C GLU A 404 -11.75 -43.08 42.63
N GLY A 405 -11.40 -41.81 42.90
CA GLY A 405 -11.41 -41.27 44.26
C GLY A 405 -10.20 -41.66 45.13
N VAL A 406 -9.22 -42.33 44.55
CA VAL A 406 -7.96 -42.73 45.23
C VAL A 406 -6.79 -41.90 44.67
N GLU A 407 -5.93 -41.46 45.57
CA GLU A 407 -4.73 -40.68 45.24
C GLU A 407 -3.55 -41.66 44.99
N HIS A 408 -2.96 -41.59 43.78
CA HIS A 408 -1.84 -42.41 43.36
C HIS A 408 -0.58 -41.55 43.19
N PRO A 409 0.53 -41.92 43.88
CA PRO A 409 1.77 -41.18 43.75
C PRO A 409 2.53 -41.56 42.48
N PHE A 410 3.26 -40.55 41.92
CA PHE A 410 4.27 -40.81 40.89
C PHE A 410 5.59 -40.13 41.23
N THR A 411 6.69 -40.62 40.70
CA THR A 411 8.03 -40.12 40.96
C THR A 411 8.70 -39.66 39.70
N LEU A 412 9.79 -38.91 39.86
CA LEU A 412 10.58 -38.37 38.76
C LEU A 412 12.01 -38.90 38.82
N SER A 413 12.57 -39.13 37.64
CA SER A 413 14.01 -39.20 37.42
C SER A 413 14.50 -37.90 36.82
N VAL A 414 15.58 -37.31 37.35
CA VAL A 414 16.08 -36.01 36.98
C VAL A 414 17.58 -36.05 36.76
N GLY A 415 18.03 -35.59 35.60
CA GLY A 415 19.44 -35.40 35.29
C GLY A 415 19.71 -33.93 35.03
N TYR A 416 20.80 -33.38 35.53
CA TYR A 416 21.14 -31.99 35.26
C TYR A 416 22.64 -31.78 35.03
N ALA A 417 22.95 -30.74 34.25
CA ALA A 417 24.30 -30.36 33.91
C ALA A 417 24.47 -28.85 33.86
N GLU A 418 25.66 -28.41 34.16
CA GLU A 418 26.05 -27.00 34.03
C GLU A 418 26.69 -26.73 32.66
N LEU A 419 26.44 -25.58 32.13
CA LEU A 419 27.18 -24.98 31.02
C LEU A 419 27.91 -23.75 31.54
N SER A 420 29.23 -23.90 31.72
CA SER A 420 30.09 -22.83 32.22
C SER A 420 30.64 -21.95 31.09
N ALA A 421 31.18 -20.77 31.44
CA ALA A 421 31.87 -19.91 30.49
C ALA A 421 33.12 -20.57 29.86
N ALA A 422 33.71 -21.54 30.57
CA ALA A 422 34.93 -22.24 30.15
C ALA A 422 34.67 -23.43 29.16
N ASP A 423 33.39 -23.84 28.97
CA ASP A 423 33.07 -24.95 28.07
C ASP A 423 33.34 -24.56 26.60
N ALA A 424 34.21 -25.31 25.93
CA ALA A 424 34.44 -25.15 24.50
C ALA A 424 33.20 -25.61 23.70
N GLY A 425 32.72 -24.77 22.77
CA GLY A 425 31.58 -25.10 21.91
C GLY A 425 30.24 -25.09 22.63
N ARG A 426 29.95 -24.03 23.38
CA ARG A 426 28.69 -23.78 24.12
C ARG A 426 27.45 -23.87 23.22
N THR A 427 26.86 -25.01 23.15
CA THR A 427 25.63 -25.26 22.36
C THR A 427 24.53 -25.87 23.23
N PRO A 428 23.24 -25.66 22.87
CA PRO A 428 22.13 -26.36 23.49
C PRO A 428 22.35 -27.89 23.54
N ALA A 429 22.84 -28.45 22.43
CA ALA A 429 23.05 -29.89 22.31
C ALA A 429 24.07 -30.41 23.32
N LEU A 430 25.16 -29.70 23.58
CA LEU A 430 26.16 -30.10 24.59
C LEU A 430 25.57 -30.12 26.00
N LEU A 431 24.83 -29.06 26.37
CA LEU A 431 24.21 -28.96 27.69
C LEU A 431 23.20 -30.09 27.91
N LEU A 432 22.29 -30.29 26.95
CA LEU A 432 21.25 -31.31 27.07
C LEU A 432 21.83 -32.72 27.02
N SER A 433 22.87 -33.00 26.24
CA SER A 433 23.51 -34.32 26.21
C SER A 433 24.19 -34.67 27.54
N LYS A 434 24.82 -33.69 28.21
CA LYS A 434 25.37 -33.86 29.54
C LYS A 434 24.26 -34.19 30.57
N ALA A 435 23.15 -33.45 30.54
CA ALA A 435 22.00 -33.70 31.41
C ALA A 435 21.33 -35.05 31.15
N ASP A 436 21.26 -35.48 29.87
CA ASP A 436 20.71 -36.80 29.48
C ASP A 436 21.53 -37.96 30.03
N LEU A 437 22.85 -37.88 29.97
CA LEU A 437 23.73 -38.88 30.58
C LEU A 437 23.49 -38.99 32.09
N ALA A 438 23.28 -37.88 32.78
CA ALA A 438 22.96 -37.89 34.20
C ALA A 438 21.56 -38.50 34.47
N LEU A 439 20.56 -38.17 33.68
CA LEU A 439 19.21 -38.75 33.75
C LEU A 439 19.23 -40.27 33.52
N TYR A 440 19.97 -40.71 32.51
CA TYR A 440 20.13 -42.11 32.20
C TYR A 440 20.72 -42.89 33.38
N GLU A 441 21.74 -42.35 34.05
CA GLU A 441 22.34 -42.98 35.23
C GLU A 441 21.35 -43.05 36.41
N VAL A 442 20.48 -42.02 36.61
CA VAL A 442 19.39 -42.10 37.62
C VAL A 442 18.44 -43.25 37.30
N LYS A 443 18.06 -43.42 36.03
CA LYS A 443 17.19 -44.52 35.61
C LYS A 443 17.83 -45.90 35.84
N LEU A 444 19.15 -46.04 35.65
CA LEU A 444 19.90 -47.28 35.91
C LEU A 444 20.00 -47.62 37.40
N ARG A 445 20.08 -46.60 38.28
CA ARG A 445 20.16 -46.78 39.73
C ARG A 445 18.83 -47.12 40.40
N GLY A 446 17.77 -47.30 39.63
CA GLY A 446 16.46 -47.72 40.15
C GLY A 446 15.43 -46.60 40.11
N LYS A 447 15.70 -45.51 39.37
CA LYS A 447 14.80 -44.33 39.21
C LYS A 447 14.64 -43.52 40.51
N ARG A 448 13.70 -42.59 40.56
CA ARG A 448 13.34 -41.79 41.72
C ARG A 448 14.53 -41.06 42.35
N GLY A 449 15.00 -40.01 41.70
CA GLY A 449 16.08 -39.16 42.22
C GLY A 449 16.61 -38.19 41.22
N CYS A 450 17.62 -37.42 41.63
CA CYS A 450 18.30 -36.48 40.75
C CYS A 450 19.82 -36.70 40.78
N LEU A 451 20.50 -36.38 39.68
CA LEU A 451 21.95 -36.52 39.58
C LEU A 451 22.53 -35.37 38.72
N ALA A 452 23.63 -34.79 39.23
CA ALA A 452 24.45 -33.89 38.46
C ALA A 452 25.37 -34.65 37.50
N TYR A 453 25.55 -34.10 36.29
CA TYR A 453 26.57 -34.62 35.38
C TYR A 453 27.99 -34.41 35.97
N SER A 454 28.82 -35.45 35.88
CA SER A 454 30.25 -35.40 36.13
C SER A 454 30.99 -36.17 35.03
N GLU A 455 32.26 -35.84 34.80
CA GLU A 455 33.07 -36.54 33.77
C GLU A 455 33.22 -38.06 34.05
N ASP A 456 33.24 -38.43 35.32
CA ASP A 456 33.24 -39.84 35.74
C ASP A 456 31.99 -40.64 35.29
N LEU A 457 30.84 -39.96 35.21
CA LEU A 457 29.61 -40.56 34.71
C LEU A 457 29.72 -40.94 33.23
N GLN A 458 30.40 -40.11 32.42
CA GLN A 458 30.58 -40.43 31.00
C GLN A 458 31.39 -41.70 30.79
N LEU A 459 32.38 -41.95 31.61
CA LEU A 459 33.17 -43.18 31.56
C LEU A 459 32.33 -44.42 31.98
N ARG A 460 31.53 -44.30 33.05
CA ARG A 460 30.67 -45.37 33.54
C ARG A 460 29.57 -45.79 32.56
N VAL A 461 28.89 -44.78 31.97
CA VAL A 461 27.82 -45.04 30.99
C VAL A 461 28.37 -45.67 29.72
N ARG A 462 29.55 -45.27 29.26
CA ARG A 462 30.24 -45.93 28.12
C ARG A 462 30.58 -47.39 28.43
N THR A 463 31.05 -47.68 29.65
CA THR A 463 31.39 -49.05 30.05
C THR A 463 30.13 -49.93 30.16
N HIS A 464 29.02 -49.43 30.71
CA HIS A 464 27.76 -50.15 30.80
C HIS A 464 27.09 -50.37 29.44
N LEU A 465 27.07 -49.35 28.55
CA LEU A 465 26.54 -49.51 27.18
C LEU A 465 27.39 -50.49 26.34
N GLY A 466 28.72 -50.42 26.48
CA GLY A 466 29.62 -51.36 25.78
C GLY A 466 29.40 -52.81 26.24
N PHE A 467 29.18 -53.04 27.53
CA PHE A 467 28.93 -54.34 28.07
C PHE A 467 27.55 -54.89 27.65
N ALA A 468 26.52 -54.11 27.72
CA ALA A 468 25.17 -54.57 27.35
C ALA A 468 25.02 -54.85 25.85
N LEU A 469 25.63 -54.06 24.95
CA LEU A 469 25.61 -54.30 23.50
C LEU A 469 26.40 -55.58 23.13
N GLN A 470 27.53 -55.83 23.74
CA GLN A 470 28.35 -56.98 23.46
C GLN A 470 27.66 -58.26 23.97
N ASP A 471 27.03 -58.21 25.13
CA ASP A 471 26.27 -59.36 25.69
C ASP A 471 25.00 -59.66 24.86
N ILE A 472 24.23 -58.67 24.49
CA ILE A 472 23.02 -58.84 23.66
C ILE A 472 23.40 -59.39 22.29
N SER A 473 24.42 -58.81 21.63
CA SER A 473 24.83 -59.21 20.30
C SER A 473 25.40 -60.69 20.26
N GLN A 474 26.06 -61.12 21.31
CA GLN A 474 26.57 -62.50 21.42
C GLN A 474 25.48 -63.54 21.64
N HIS A 475 24.32 -63.19 22.19
CA HIS A 475 23.21 -64.08 22.52
C HIS A 475 22.01 -63.93 21.56
N LEU A 476 22.10 -63.15 20.48
CA LEU A 476 21.08 -63.12 19.45
C LEU A 476 20.98 -64.47 18.73
N PRO A 477 19.77 -65.03 18.60
CA PRO A 477 19.59 -66.27 17.85
C PRO A 477 19.68 -65.93 16.34
N GLY A 478 20.78 -66.39 15.71
CA GLY A 478 21.04 -66.19 14.29
C GLY A 478 22.38 -65.52 14.00
N ALA A 479 22.88 -65.79 12.81
CA ALA A 479 24.09 -65.13 12.33
C ALA A 479 23.81 -63.61 12.05
N PHE A 480 24.57 -62.74 12.68
CA PHE A 480 24.41 -61.28 12.57
C PHE A 480 25.77 -60.64 12.35
N LEU A 481 25.82 -59.70 11.41
CA LEU A 481 27.00 -58.92 11.11
C LEU A 481 26.65 -57.42 10.81
N ILE A 482 27.64 -56.54 10.93
CA ILE A 482 27.55 -55.14 10.56
C ILE A 482 28.74 -54.82 9.65
N TYR A 483 28.47 -54.16 8.52
CA TYR A 483 29.51 -53.72 7.60
C TYR A 483 29.20 -52.30 7.12
N LYS A 484 30.21 -51.62 6.58
CA LYS A 484 30.03 -50.30 6.00
C LYS A 484 29.24 -50.36 4.69
N ALA A 485 28.22 -49.56 4.57
CA ALA A 485 27.46 -49.41 3.34
C ALA A 485 28.18 -48.48 2.38
N ASP A 486 29.33 -48.96 1.85
CA ASP A 486 30.15 -48.25 0.87
C ASP A 486 30.42 -49.19 -0.32
N ARG A 487 30.25 -48.66 -1.55
CA ARG A 487 30.41 -49.43 -2.80
C ARG A 487 31.84 -49.86 -3.09
N VAL A 488 32.81 -49.23 -2.43
CA VAL A 488 34.25 -49.46 -2.63
C VAL A 488 34.86 -50.12 -1.39
N ASN A 489 34.41 -49.72 -0.21
CA ASN A 489 34.95 -50.19 1.06
C ASN A 489 33.83 -50.72 1.98
N ASP A 490 33.42 -51.96 1.77
CA ASP A 490 32.39 -52.72 2.52
C ASP A 490 32.94 -53.37 3.78
N GLU A 491 33.81 -52.68 4.52
CA GLU A 491 34.51 -53.16 5.69
C GLU A 491 33.57 -53.78 6.75
N LEU A 492 33.82 -55.01 7.14
CA LEU A 492 33.13 -55.69 8.26
C LEU A 492 33.53 -55.04 9.58
N LEU A 493 32.56 -54.44 10.25
CA LEU A 493 32.74 -53.76 11.52
C LEU A 493 32.48 -54.65 12.73
N PHE A 494 31.54 -55.59 12.57
CA PHE A 494 31.13 -56.48 13.65
C PHE A 494 30.52 -57.79 13.12
N ALA A 495 30.71 -58.88 13.83
CA ALA A 495 29.97 -60.15 13.66
C ALA A 495 29.75 -60.82 15.03
N ASN A 496 28.55 -61.36 15.21
CA ASN A 496 28.27 -62.15 16.45
C ASN A 496 28.85 -63.56 16.40
N ARG A 497 28.83 -64.18 17.54
CA ARG A 497 29.38 -65.54 17.69
C ARG A 497 28.74 -66.60 16.77
N GLU A 498 27.44 -66.43 16.50
CA GLU A 498 26.72 -67.36 15.61
C GLU A 498 27.14 -67.14 14.13
N MET A 499 27.47 -65.92 13.71
CA MET A 499 28.01 -65.63 12.38
C MET A 499 29.40 -66.23 12.20
N VAL A 500 30.27 -66.11 13.20
CA VAL A 500 31.61 -66.73 13.21
C VAL A 500 31.51 -68.24 13.07
N ARG A 501 30.65 -68.89 13.85
CA ARG A 501 30.40 -70.35 13.78
C ARG A 501 29.79 -70.78 12.45
N PHE A 502 28.86 -69.95 11.93
CA PHE A 502 28.15 -70.24 10.69
C PHE A 502 29.11 -70.28 9.50
N VAL A 503 30.08 -69.41 9.48
CA VAL A 503 31.15 -69.39 8.45
C VAL A 503 32.18 -70.49 8.68
N GLY A 504 32.30 -70.98 9.91
CA GLY A 504 33.26 -72.00 10.28
C GLY A 504 34.59 -71.44 10.76
N CYS A 505 34.59 -70.24 11.29
CA CYS A 505 35.76 -69.56 11.87
C CYS A 505 35.82 -69.85 13.40
N THR A 506 36.98 -69.63 14.00
CA THR A 506 37.21 -69.86 15.43
C THR A 506 36.79 -68.66 16.28
N ASP A 507 37.08 -67.52 15.82
CA ASP A 507 36.75 -66.23 16.47
C ASP A 507 36.54 -65.10 15.44
N LEU A 508 36.29 -63.90 15.91
CA LEU A 508 36.05 -62.74 15.06
C LEU A 508 37.29 -62.34 14.24
N GLU A 509 38.47 -62.39 14.82
CA GLU A 509 39.70 -62.05 14.11
C GLU A 509 39.98 -63.03 12.96
N ASP A 510 39.73 -64.35 13.20
CA ASP A 510 39.81 -65.34 12.17
C ASP A 510 38.77 -65.14 11.04
N LEU A 511 37.54 -64.66 11.35
CA LEU A 511 36.56 -64.30 10.35
C LEU A 511 37.00 -63.09 9.54
N LEU A 512 37.51 -62.07 10.20
CA LEU A 512 38.02 -60.87 9.55
C LEU A 512 39.23 -61.13 8.64
N ALA A 513 40.13 -62.00 9.08
CA ALA A 513 41.26 -62.44 8.27
C ALA A 513 40.83 -63.32 7.08
N PHE A 514 39.84 -64.21 7.25
CA PHE A 514 39.30 -65.03 6.18
C PHE A 514 38.59 -64.22 5.10
N THR A 515 37.88 -63.21 5.49
CA THR A 515 37.09 -62.30 4.58
C THR A 515 37.90 -61.14 4.07
N ASP A 516 39.15 -60.95 4.45
CA ASP A 516 39.94 -59.78 4.22
C ASP A 516 39.16 -58.53 4.63
N ARG A 517 38.44 -58.58 5.74
CA ARG A 517 37.56 -57.50 6.28
C ARG A 517 36.45 -57.03 5.36
N SER A 518 36.10 -57.74 4.26
CA SER A 518 35.10 -57.33 3.31
C SER A 518 33.88 -58.25 3.33
N PHE A 519 32.67 -57.69 3.37
CA PHE A 519 31.43 -58.45 3.26
C PHE A 519 31.32 -59.20 1.93
N ARG A 520 31.81 -58.60 0.85
CA ARG A 520 31.84 -59.15 -0.50
C ARG A 520 32.53 -60.53 -0.54
N ASN A 521 33.52 -60.75 0.29
CA ASN A 521 34.24 -61.97 0.33
C ASN A 521 33.49 -63.14 1.01
N LEU A 522 32.40 -62.86 1.70
CA LEU A 522 31.43 -63.89 2.16
C LEU A 522 30.51 -64.39 1.06
N ILE A 523 30.41 -63.66 -0.08
CA ILE A 523 29.52 -63.96 -1.21
C ILE A 523 30.30 -64.85 -2.19
N HIS A 524 29.60 -65.89 -2.73
CA HIS A 524 30.20 -66.76 -3.76
C HIS A 524 30.69 -65.91 -4.94
N PRO A 525 31.90 -66.13 -5.50
CA PRO A 525 32.48 -65.29 -6.54
C PRO A 525 31.58 -65.01 -7.72
N ASP A 526 30.84 -66.04 -8.20
CA ASP A 526 29.94 -65.89 -9.36
C ASP A 526 28.70 -65.02 -9.08
N GLU A 527 28.36 -64.76 -7.82
CA GLU A 527 27.15 -64.06 -7.41
C GLU A 527 27.44 -62.66 -6.88
N ARG A 528 28.69 -62.31 -6.63
CA ARG A 528 29.10 -61.03 -6.02
C ARG A 528 28.46 -59.83 -6.68
N GLU A 529 28.65 -59.67 -7.98
CA GLU A 529 28.12 -58.54 -8.71
C GLU A 529 26.58 -58.45 -8.76
N ALA A 530 25.93 -59.64 -8.79
CA ALA A 530 24.47 -59.70 -8.81
C ALA A 530 23.88 -59.32 -7.43
N VAL A 531 24.49 -59.82 -6.34
CA VAL A 531 24.11 -59.53 -4.97
C VAL A 531 24.30 -58.04 -4.64
N GLU A 532 25.46 -57.50 -4.95
CA GLU A 532 25.74 -56.06 -4.74
C GLU A 532 24.78 -55.18 -5.51
N ARG A 533 24.55 -55.45 -6.78
CA ARG A 533 23.55 -54.73 -7.57
C ARG A 533 22.15 -54.80 -6.95
N SER A 534 21.76 -55.94 -6.43
CA SER A 534 20.45 -56.12 -5.80
C SER A 534 20.34 -55.32 -4.48
N ILE A 535 21.36 -55.33 -3.63
CA ILE A 535 21.40 -54.55 -2.39
C ILE A 535 21.28 -53.07 -2.69
N TRP A 536 22.15 -52.56 -3.58
CA TRP A 536 22.15 -51.14 -3.93
C TRP A 536 20.89 -50.68 -4.66
N ALA A 537 20.32 -51.51 -5.54
CA ALA A 537 19.05 -51.18 -6.19
C ALA A 537 17.89 -51.07 -5.20
N GLN A 538 17.86 -51.88 -4.15
CA GLN A 538 16.88 -51.81 -3.08
C GLN A 538 17.11 -50.57 -2.17
N GLN A 539 18.35 -50.23 -1.90
CA GLN A 539 18.72 -49.04 -1.12
C GLN A 539 18.46 -47.72 -1.88
N ASP A 540 18.81 -47.66 -3.16
CA ASP A 540 18.60 -46.47 -4.00
C ASP A 540 17.10 -46.19 -4.32
N ALA A 541 16.26 -47.24 -4.29
CA ALA A 541 14.84 -47.14 -4.60
C ALA A 541 13.97 -46.65 -3.44
N GLN A 542 14.48 -46.57 -2.21
CA GLN A 542 13.69 -46.28 -1.01
C GLN A 542 14.42 -45.30 -0.07
N GLN A 543 13.65 -44.43 0.59
CA GLN A 543 14.16 -43.49 1.58
C GLN A 543 14.59 -44.16 2.89
N ASP A 544 15.43 -43.49 3.71
CA ASP A 544 16.01 -43.87 4.99
C ASP A 544 15.26 -44.94 5.82
N GLY A 545 15.95 -45.97 6.21
CA GLY A 545 15.47 -47.01 7.16
C GLY A 545 14.84 -48.25 6.52
N THR A 546 15.04 -48.46 5.23
CA THR A 546 14.50 -49.63 4.52
C THR A 546 15.33 -50.90 4.68
N ASN A 547 14.62 -52.01 4.67
CA ASN A 547 15.21 -53.33 4.71
C ASN A 547 15.49 -53.82 3.30
N ASP A 548 16.63 -54.49 3.08
CA ASP A 548 16.92 -55.25 1.88
C ASP A 548 16.87 -56.75 2.14
N TYR A 549 16.52 -57.49 1.12
CA TYR A 549 16.43 -58.96 1.17
C TYR A 549 17.16 -59.52 -0.04
N VAL A 550 18.22 -60.27 0.23
CA VAL A 550 19.02 -60.88 -0.83
C VAL A 550 19.35 -62.35 -0.51
N SER A 551 19.10 -63.22 -1.47
CA SER A 551 19.51 -64.62 -1.34
C SER A 551 20.79 -64.88 -2.12
N PHE A 552 21.78 -65.49 -1.49
CA PHE A 552 23.04 -65.85 -2.13
C PHE A 552 23.70 -67.04 -1.48
N ARG A 553 24.71 -67.60 -2.15
CA ARG A 553 25.56 -68.65 -1.59
C ARG A 553 26.67 -67.98 -0.78
N LEU A 554 26.65 -68.24 0.53
CA LEU A 554 27.68 -67.82 1.46
C LEU A 554 28.85 -68.76 1.41
N VAL A 555 30.07 -68.25 1.33
CA VAL A 555 31.33 -69.03 1.35
C VAL A 555 31.72 -69.28 2.77
N LYS A 556 31.98 -70.53 3.06
CA LYS A 556 32.51 -71.00 4.35
C LYS A 556 34.02 -71.21 4.29
N LYS A 557 34.68 -71.21 5.45
CA LYS A 557 36.12 -71.38 5.58
C LYS A 557 36.64 -72.73 5.09
N ASP A 558 35.80 -73.75 5.18
CA ASP A 558 36.12 -75.14 4.69
C ASP A 558 35.98 -75.25 3.14
N GLY A 559 35.69 -74.19 2.45
CA GLY A 559 35.50 -74.16 1.00
C GLY A 559 34.12 -74.60 0.52
N THR A 560 33.22 -74.94 1.42
CA THR A 560 31.83 -75.28 1.09
C THR A 560 30.97 -74.04 1.00
N TYR A 561 29.79 -74.13 0.38
CA TYR A 561 28.85 -73.00 0.20
C TYR A 561 27.51 -73.32 0.86
N ARG A 562 26.85 -72.27 1.36
CA ARG A 562 25.52 -72.47 1.93
C ARG A 562 24.59 -71.35 1.42
N SER A 563 23.42 -71.69 0.89
CA SER A 563 22.42 -70.69 0.52
C SER A 563 21.87 -70.08 1.77
N VAL A 564 21.88 -68.75 1.77
CA VAL A 564 21.38 -67.90 2.86
C VAL A 564 20.39 -66.89 2.28
N LEU A 565 19.46 -66.47 3.12
CA LEU A 565 18.64 -65.25 2.91
C LEU A 565 19.19 -64.21 3.87
N ASP A 566 19.76 -63.17 3.33
CA ASP A 566 20.21 -62.00 4.07
C ASP A 566 19.11 -61.00 4.17
N HIS A 567 18.94 -60.44 5.38
CA HIS A 567 18.02 -59.36 5.69
C HIS A 567 18.81 -58.20 6.28
N GLY A 568 19.16 -57.23 5.42
CA GLY A 568 19.91 -56.07 5.79
C GLY A 568 19.01 -54.86 6.11
N ARG A 569 19.58 -53.91 6.82
CA ARG A 569 18.99 -52.59 7.05
C ARG A 569 20.07 -51.52 7.08
N LEU A 570 19.90 -50.48 6.28
CA LEU A 570 20.77 -49.31 6.32
C LEU A 570 20.47 -48.45 7.56
N ILE A 571 21.52 -48.14 8.31
CA ILE A 571 21.45 -47.25 9.46
C ILE A 571 22.54 -46.17 9.37
N HIS A 572 22.21 -44.93 9.70
CA HIS A 572 23.20 -43.85 9.80
C HIS A 572 23.78 -43.80 11.22
N ASN A 573 25.09 -43.88 11.33
CA ASN A 573 25.79 -43.78 12.59
C ASN A 573 26.80 -42.64 12.56
N ARG A 574 26.80 -41.79 13.60
CA ARG A 574 27.68 -40.59 13.69
C ARG A 574 29.18 -40.90 13.72
N HIS A 575 29.57 -42.13 13.97
CA HIS A 575 30.99 -42.53 14.06
C HIS A 575 31.48 -43.31 12.84
N TYR A 576 30.60 -43.97 12.12
CA TYR A 576 30.96 -44.86 10.99
C TYR A 576 30.31 -44.47 9.66
N GLY A 577 29.52 -43.40 9.64
CA GLY A 577 28.77 -42.95 8.47
C GLY A 577 27.40 -43.60 8.30
#